data_a717d5a4766723c9282a0772563b2633
#
_entry.id   a717d5a4766723c9282a0772563b2633
#
_cell.length_a   1.000
_cell.length_b   1.000
_cell.length_c   1.000
_cell.angle_alpha   90.00
_cell.angle_beta   90.00
_cell.angle_gamma   90.00
#
_symmetry.space_group_name_H-M   'P 1'
#
loop_
_entity.id
_entity.type
_entity.pdbx_description
1 polymer ?
#
loop_
_entity_poly.entity_id
_entity_poly.type
_entity_poly.pdbx_seq_one_letter_code
_entity_poly.pdbx_strand_id
1 'polypeptide(L)'
;MSTKAIEMLIEPGAEALITQMGRRMKTKARSKVIDRAVSHIRDDFHASDVTAWFSEVRFAPSRRTTVRLSLDNADYLTLIAQTVGQGRPAVLLDLVYFAAANLTREDLESLA
;
A
#
# COMPACT_ATOMS: atom_id res chain seq x y z
N MET A 1 -4.83 19.14 -4.05
CA MET A 1 -4.04 18.44 -3.03
C MET A 1 -2.69 18.06 -3.60
N SER A 2 -1.64 18.25 -2.80
CA SER A 2 -0.29 17.89 -3.21
C SER A 2 -0.08 16.39 -3.07
N THR A 3 0.55 15.79 -4.07
CA THR A 3 0.96 14.39 -4.05
C THR A 3 2.43 14.28 -4.41
N LYS A 4 3.02 13.13 -4.13
CA LYS A 4 4.40 12.81 -4.46
C LYS A 4 4.44 11.53 -5.29
N ALA A 5 5.22 11.52 -6.36
CA ALA A 5 5.46 10.32 -7.15
C ALA A 5 6.42 9.40 -6.39
N ILE A 6 5.99 8.17 -6.19
CA ILE A 6 6.75 7.15 -5.45
C ILE A 6 6.92 5.93 -6.34
N GLU A 7 8.14 5.43 -6.41
CA GLU A 7 8.41 4.15 -7.07
C GLU A 7 7.92 3.00 -6.19
N MET A 8 7.31 2.01 -6.82
CA MET A 8 6.76 0.84 -6.16
C MET A 8 7.18 -0.42 -6.92
N LEU A 9 7.53 -1.47 -6.19
CA LEU A 9 7.60 -2.80 -6.79
C LEU A 9 6.18 -3.33 -6.98
N ILE A 10 5.94 -4.02 -8.08
CA ILE A 10 4.64 -4.61 -8.36
C ILE A 10 4.80 -6.03 -8.88
N GLU A 11 3.91 -6.90 -8.47
CA GLU A 11 3.82 -8.30 -8.85
C GLU A 11 2.45 -8.58 -9.42
N PRO A 12 2.28 -9.61 -10.30
CA PRO A 12 0.95 -9.91 -10.85
C PRO A 12 -0.12 -10.14 -9.79
N GLY A 13 0.23 -10.80 -8.68
CA GLY A 13 -0.69 -10.99 -7.56
C GLY A 13 -1.15 -9.69 -6.93
N ALA A 14 -0.25 -8.72 -6.78
CA ALA A 14 -0.58 -7.41 -6.24
C ALA A 14 -1.47 -6.61 -7.20
N GLU A 15 -1.23 -6.71 -8.51
CA GLU A 15 -2.09 -6.06 -9.50
C GLU A 15 -3.54 -6.55 -9.41
N ALA A 16 -3.72 -7.86 -9.25
CA ALA A 16 -5.06 -8.44 -9.08
C ALA A 16 -5.73 -7.92 -7.80
N LEU A 17 -4.99 -7.86 -6.69
CA LEU A 17 -5.51 -7.36 -5.42
C LEU A 17 -5.88 -5.88 -5.49
N ILE A 18 -5.06 -5.05 -6.14
CA ILE A 18 -5.35 -3.63 -6.35
C ILE A 18 -6.64 -3.47 -7.15
N THR A 19 -6.82 -4.26 -8.20
CA THR A 19 -8.05 -4.24 -9.01
C THR A 19 -9.27 -4.63 -8.18
N GLN A 20 -9.16 -5.67 -7.36
CA GLN A 20 -10.24 -6.12 -6.48
C GLN A 20 -10.62 -5.05 -5.45
N MET A 21 -9.63 -4.47 -4.78
CA MET A 21 -9.86 -3.39 -3.83
C MET A 21 -10.48 -2.17 -4.52
N GLY A 22 -10.01 -1.84 -5.72
CA GLY A 22 -10.53 -0.73 -6.50
C GLY A 22 -12.01 -0.88 -6.84
N ARG A 23 -12.48 -2.10 -7.10
CA ARG A 23 -13.91 -2.37 -7.32
C ARG A 23 -14.74 -1.98 -6.11
N ARG A 24 -14.26 -2.28 -4.89
CA ARG A 24 -14.93 -1.91 -3.64
C ARG A 24 -14.89 -0.40 -3.41
N MET A 25 -13.79 0.23 -3.77
CA MET A 25 -13.60 1.68 -3.67
C MET A 25 -14.24 2.46 -4.83
N LYS A 26 -14.80 1.76 -5.81
CA LYS A 26 -15.44 2.34 -7.00
C LYS A 26 -14.49 3.20 -7.84
N THR A 27 -13.25 2.73 -8.00
CA THR A 27 -12.25 3.41 -8.83
C THR A 27 -11.37 2.39 -9.55
N LYS A 28 -10.88 2.75 -10.73
CA LYS A 28 -9.89 2.00 -11.50
C LYS A 28 -8.49 2.63 -11.39
N ALA A 29 -8.37 3.76 -10.72
CA ALA A 29 -7.12 4.48 -10.61
C ALA A 29 -6.23 3.83 -9.55
N ARG A 30 -5.14 3.19 -9.97
CA ARG A 30 -4.19 2.48 -9.10
C ARG A 30 -3.71 3.35 -7.95
N SER A 31 -3.28 4.58 -8.24
CA SER A 31 -2.78 5.49 -7.21
C SER A 31 -3.84 5.81 -6.16
N LYS A 32 -5.10 5.98 -6.56
CA LYS A 32 -6.19 6.23 -5.61
C LYS A 32 -6.42 5.05 -4.69
N VAL A 33 -6.42 3.84 -5.25
CA VAL A 33 -6.60 2.61 -4.45
C VAL A 33 -5.50 2.51 -3.39
N ILE A 34 -4.26 2.65 -3.82
CA ILE A 34 -3.10 2.50 -2.93
C ILE A 34 -3.07 3.61 -1.90
N ASP A 35 -3.27 4.86 -2.31
CA ASP A 35 -3.24 6.01 -1.39
C ASP A 35 -4.32 5.90 -0.31
N ARG A 36 -5.54 5.55 -0.71
CA ARG A 36 -6.66 5.37 0.24
C ARG A 36 -6.41 4.20 1.19
N ALA A 37 -5.88 3.09 0.68
CA ALA A 37 -5.54 1.94 1.53
C ALA A 37 -4.45 2.28 2.53
N VAL A 38 -3.41 3.00 2.11
CA VAL A 38 -2.33 3.44 3.01
C VAL A 38 -2.86 4.39 4.07
N SER A 39 -3.75 5.32 3.71
CA SER A 39 -4.39 6.23 4.67
C SER A 39 -5.13 5.44 5.76
N HIS A 40 -5.89 4.43 5.37
CA HIS A 40 -6.65 3.61 6.31
C HIS A 40 -5.72 2.83 7.25
N ILE A 41 -4.64 2.26 6.71
CA ILE A 41 -3.63 1.55 7.52
C ILE A 41 -3.01 2.52 8.52
N ARG A 42 -2.59 3.70 8.07
CA ARG A 42 -1.98 4.71 8.93
C ARG A 42 -2.89 5.13 10.08
N ASP A 43 -4.18 5.30 9.80
CA ASP A 43 -5.13 5.86 10.76
C ASP A 43 -5.68 4.80 11.73
N ASP A 44 -5.81 3.53 11.29
CA ASP A 44 -6.55 2.52 12.04
C ASP A 44 -5.68 1.36 12.58
N PHE A 45 -4.41 1.28 12.23
CA PHE A 45 -3.51 0.22 12.68
C PHE A 45 -2.30 0.80 13.39
N HIS A 46 -1.85 0.13 14.46
CA HIS A 46 -0.60 0.48 15.11
C HIS A 46 0.59 0.15 14.20
N ALA A 47 1.58 1.03 14.17
CA ALA A 47 2.78 0.82 13.36
C ALA A 47 3.49 -0.49 13.70
N SER A 48 3.50 -0.90 14.98
CA SER A 48 4.10 -2.17 15.40
C SER A 48 3.40 -3.38 14.79
N ASP A 49 2.09 -3.35 14.64
CA ASP A 49 1.33 -4.44 14.02
C ASP A 49 1.60 -4.50 12.50
N VAL A 50 1.72 -3.34 11.88
CA VAL A 50 2.03 -3.26 10.45
C VAL A 50 3.44 -3.78 10.18
N THR A 51 4.42 -3.33 10.93
CA THR A 51 5.83 -3.73 10.72
C THR A 51 6.08 -5.21 11.04
N ALA A 52 5.37 -5.76 12.01
CA ALA A 52 5.47 -7.19 12.36
C ALA A 52 4.97 -8.11 11.23
N TRP A 53 4.15 -7.59 10.32
CA TRP A 53 3.59 -8.37 9.23
C TRP A 53 4.57 -8.53 8.06
N PHE A 54 5.60 -7.71 7.96
CA PHE A 54 6.48 -7.67 6.79
C PHE A 54 7.43 -8.85 6.72
N SER A 55 7.57 -9.43 5.52
CA SER A 55 8.53 -10.49 5.22
C SER A 55 9.87 -9.88 4.80
N GLU A 56 10.96 -10.52 5.24
CA GLU A 56 12.31 -10.11 4.86
C GLU A 56 12.73 -10.60 3.48
N VAL A 57 12.05 -11.60 2.92
CA VAL A 57 12.50 -12.30 1.72
C VAL A 57 11.43 -12.27 0.64
N ARG A 58 11.86 -11.86 -0.57
CA ARG A 58 11.03 -11.86 -1.77
C ARG A 58 11.68 -12.69 -2.86
N PHE A 59 10.92 -13.63 -3.38
CA PHE A 59 11.37 -14.49 -4.47
C PHE A 59 10.56 -14.31 -5.75
N ALA A 60 9.42 -13.63 -5.68
CA ALA A 60 8.57 -13.43 -6.85
C ALA A 60 9.18 -12.42 -7.82
N PRO A 61 9.12 -12.66 -9.14
CA PRO A 61 9.51 -11.65 -10.11
C PRO A 61 8.69 -10.38 -9.91
N SER A 62 9.36 -9.24 -9.87
CA SER A 62 8.72 -7.95 -9.69
C SER A 62 9.24 -6.96 -10.72
N ARG A 63 8.42 -5.96 -11.02
CA ARG A 63 8.80 -4.82 -11.84
C ARG A 63 8.51 -3.54 -11.07
N ARG A 64 8.96 -2.41 -11.59
CA ARG A 64 8.74 -1.12 -10.94
C ARG A 64 7.65 -0.35 -11.66
N THR A 65 6.85 0.36 -10.90
CA THR A 65 5.85 1.29 -11.40
C THR A 65 5.86 2.54 -10.53
N THR A 66 5.25 3.62 -10.99
CA THR A 66 5.14 4.85 -10.23
C THR A 66 3.70 5.05 -9.79
N VAL A 67 3.52 5.35 -8.52
CA VAL A 67 2.21 5.71 -7.96
C VAL A 67 2.32 7.09 -7.28
N ARG A 68 1.19 7.77 -7.16
CA ARG A 68 1.15 9.07 -6.48
C ARG A 68 0.48 8.91 -5.13
N LEU A 69 1.19 9.30 -4.08
CA LEU A 69 0.69 9.28 -2.72
C LEU A 69 0.53 10.70 -2.19
N SER A 70 -0.43 10.90 -1.30
CA SER A 70 -0.49 12.13 -0.52
C SER A 70 0.82 12.31 0.27
N LEU A 71 1.14 13.55 0.64
CA LEU A 71 2.39 13.82 1.37
C LEU A 71 2.43 13.09 2.70
N ASP A 72 1.30 13.03 3.42
CA ASP A 72 1.22 12.30 4.69
C ASP A 72 1.49 10.81 4.51
N ASN A 73 0.97 10.21 3.44
CA ASN A 73 1.20 8.81 3.14
C ASN A 73 2.63 8.54 2.68
N ALA A 74 3.23 9.47 1.93
CA ALA A 74 4.64 9.37 1.55
C ALA A 74 5.55 9.40 2.80
N ASP A 75 5.26 10.26 3.76
CA ASP A 75 5.99 10.35 5.02
C ASP A 75 5.80 9.09 5.87
N TYR A 76 4.57 8.57 5.94
CA TYR A 76 4.28 7.32 6.63
C TYR A 76 5.06 6.15 6.01
N LEU A 77 5.08 6.05 4.68
CA LEU A 77 5.85 5.04 3.97
C LEU A 77 7.33 5.11 4.32
N THR A 78 7.90 6.31 4.36
CA THR A 78 9.31 6.51 4.74
C THR A 78 9.56 6.03 6.17
N LEU A 79 8.67 6.36 7.09
CA LEU A 79 8.77 5.93 8.50
C LEU A 79 8.76 4.40 8.60
N ILE A 80 7.82 3.74 7.95
CA ILE A 80 7.71 2.27 7.98
C ILE A 80 8.95 1.63 7.33
N ALA A 81 9.40 2.15 6.19
CA ALA A 81 10.58 1.65 5.50
C ALA A 81 11.83 1.73 6.38
N GLN A 82 12.03 2.84 7.09
CA GLN A 82 13.14 3.00 8.04
C GLN A 82 13.03 2.01 9.20
N THR A 83 11.82 1.81 9.72
CA THR A 83 11.59 0.91 10.85
C THR A 83 11.88 -0.55 10.49
N VAL A 84 11.51 -1.00 9.30
CA VAL A 84 11.75 -2.39 8.88
C VAL A 84 13.11 -2.57 8.19
N GLY A 85 13.81 -1.49 7.88
CA GLY A 85 15.13 -1.57 7.23
C GLY A 85 15.07 -2.00 5.77
N GLN A 86 14.00 -1.69 5.06
CA GLN A 86 13.80 -2.03 3.65
C GLN A 86 13.57 -0.78 2.80
N GLY A 87 13.77 -0.91 1.49
CA GLY A 87 13.49 0.20 0.56
C GLY A 87 11.99 0.48 0.40
N ARG A 88 11.65 1.74 0.19
CA ARG A 88 10.26 2.17 0.00
C ARG A 88 9.50 1.42 -1.09
N PRO A 89 10.10 1.09 -2.26
CA PRO A 89 9.38 0.34 -3.29
C PRO A 89 8.86 -1.02 -2.82
N ALA A 90 9.67 -1.77 -2.08
CA ALA A 90 9.29 -3.07 -1.53
C ALA A 90 8.28 -2.92 -0.40
N VAL A 91 8.46 -1.92 0.46
CA VAL A 91 7.55 -1.67 1.59
C VAL A 91 6.16 -1.27 1.09
N LEU A 92 6.07 -0.46 0.05
CA LEU A 92 4.78 -0.08 -0.52
C LEU A 92 4.04 -1.30 -1.08
N LEU A 93 4.75 -2.22 -1.72
CA LEU A 93 4.16 -3.49 -2.14
C LEU A 93 3.64 -4.29 -0.95
N ASP A 94 4.41 -4.36 0.14
CA ASP A 94 3.98 -5.04 1.37
C ASP A 94 2.75 -4.41 1.99
N LEU A 95 2.63 -3.07 1.94
CA LEU A 95 1.44 -2.38 2.41
C LEU A 95 0.20 -2.72 1.59
N VAL A 96 0.34 -2.94 0.29
CA VAL A 96 -0.76 -3.42 -0.56
C VAL A 96 -1.21 -4.81 -0.10
N TYR A 97 -0.28 -5.72 0.13
CA TYR A 97 -0.62 -7.06 0.64
C TYR A 97 -1.23 -7.00 2.03
N PHE A 98 -0.72 -6.13 2.90
CA PHE A 98 -1.29 -5.90 4.22
C PHE A 98 -2.75 -5.44 4.11
N ALA A 99 -3.01 -4.48 3.25
CA ALA A 99 -4.37 -3.97 3.02
C ALA A 99 -5.30 -5.07 2.55
N ALA A 100 -4.86 -5.86 1.56
CA ALA A 100 -5.67 -6.94 1.02
C ALA A 100 -6.00 -8.01 2.07
N ALA A 101 -5.08 -8.25 3.01
CA ALA A 101 -5.25 -9.26 4.06
C ALA A 101 -6.05 -8.77 5.27
N ASN A 102 -6.02 -7.46 5.56
CA ASN A 102 -6.52 -6.93 6.83
C ASN A 102 -7.69 -5.95 6.72
N LEU A 103 -7.87 -5.28 5.58
CA LEU A 103 -9.02 -4.40 5.39
C LEU A 103 -10.25 -5.23 5.04
N THR A 104 -11.37 -4.95 5.73
CA THR A 104 -12.64 -5.62 5.46
C THR A 104 -13.29 -5.04 4.21
N ARG A 105 -14.30 -5.74 3.69
CA ARG A 105 -15.14 -5.22 2.62
C ARG A 105 -15.75 -3.87 2.98
N GLU A 106 -16.23 -3.73 4.22
CA GLU A 106 -16.81 -2.48 4.71
C GLU A 106 -15.79 -1.35 4.75
N ASP A 107 -14.55 -1.65 5.19
CA ASP A 107 -13.47 -0.67 5.17
C ASP A 107 -13.22 -0.15 3.75
N LEU A 108 -13.12 -1.06 2.78
CA LEU A 108 -12.88 -0.68 1.38
C LEU A 108 -14.04 0.11 0.79
N GLU A 109 -15.28 -0.27 1.07
CA GLU A 109 -16.46 0.46 0.60
C GLU A 109 -16.54 1.86 1.20
N SER A 110 -16.09 2.05 2.44
CA SER A 110 -16.05 3.37 3.09
C SER A 110 -15.04 4.31 2.45
N LEU A 111 -14.07 3.78 1.72
CA LEU A 111 -13.05 4.55 1.01
C LEU A 111 -13.45 4.94 -0.41
N ALA A 112 -14.64 4.61 -0.80
CA ALA A 112 -15.16 4.94 -2.14
C ALA A 112 -15.39 6.46 -2.32
#